data_a5e33d57e1613f5b6d27ebb5977d6f49
#
_entry.id   a5e33d57e1613f5b6d27ebb5977d6f49
#
_cell.length_a   1.000
_cell.length_b   1.000
_cell.length_c   1.000
_cell.angle_alpha   90.00
_cell.angle_beta   90.00
_cell.angle_gamma   90.00
#
_symmetry.space_group_name_H-M   'P 1'
#
loop_
_entity.id
_entity.type
_entity.pdbx_description
1 polymer ?
#
loop_
_entity_poly.entity_id
_entity_poly.type
_entity_poly.pdbx_seq_one_letter_code
_entity_poly.pdbx_strand_id
1 'polypeptide(L)'
;MTRRNLMAVTGRVMAAAGGQEFLAVWLRAAEPHKHAKSTAPPEPDRWTSYTPRFFSAAEFKMLQAYCEILIPTDETPGAREAHVAHYIDFVVNASAEEAPEMQKQWRSSMAWLAGRNFGELTAVGQLALVKEMAAPELNRAVKHEGYETYRLIKQMSVFAFYTSRAGLVGDLEYQGNAYLTEFPACNHPEHRRV
;
A
#
# COMPACT_ATOMS: atom_id res chain seq x y z
N MET A 1 -21.98 19.64 34.50
CA MET A 1 -22.36 18.25 34.18
C MET A 1 -21.13 17.57 33.61
N THR A 2 -20.58 16.55 34.24
CA THR A 2 -19.36 15.86 33.74
C THR A 2 -19.75 14.88 32.63
N ARG A 3 -18.85 14.60 31.69
CA ARG A 3 -19.08 13.62 30.59
C ARG A 3 -19.56 12.27 31.12
N ARG A 4 -19.10 11.86 32.30
CA ARG A 4 -19.51 10.63 32.99
C ARG A 4 -20.99 10.62 33.42
N ASN A 5 -21.48 11.77 33.90
CA ASN A 5 -22.89 11.93 34.27
C ASN A 5 -23.79 11.98 33.04
N LEU A 6 -23.32 12.55 31.93
CA LEU A 6 -24.08 12.56 30.67
C LEU A 6 -24.25 11.13 30.12
N MET A 7 -23.20 10.32 30.11
CA MET A 7 -23.30 8.91 29.69
C MET A 7 -24.18 8.06 30.58
N ALA A 8 -24.15 8.30 31.91
CA ALA A 8 -25.01 7.59 32.84
C ALA A 8 -26.50 7.96 32.68
N VAL A 9 -26.80 9.22 32.38
CA VAL A 9 -28.16 9.70 32.13
C VAL A 9 -28.69 9.18 30.79
N THR A 10 -27.87 9.23 29.73
CA THR A 10 -28.22 8.69 28.39
C THR A 10 -28.49 7.18 28.45
N GLY A 11 -27.64 6.43 29.18
CA GLY A 11 -27.85 4.99 29.38
C GLY A 11 -29.15 4.65 30.12
N ARG A 12 -29.55 5.47 31.14
CA ARG A 12 -30.80 5.28 31.87
C ARG A 12 -32.03 5.64 31.06
N VAL A 13 -31.97 6.69 30.25
CA VAL A 13 -33.04 7.09 29.35
C VAL A 13 -33.29 6.06 28.25
N MET A 14 -32.21 5.50 27.67
CA MET A 14 -32.32 4.41 26.68
C MET A 14 -32.89 3.12 27.30
N ALA A 15 -32.54 2.77 28.53
CA ALA A 15 -33.07 1.59 29.21
C ALA A 15 -34.57 1.74 29.53
N ALA A 16 -35.05 2.95 29.80
CA ALA A 16 -36.45 3.23 30.09
C ALA A 16 -37.36 3.29 28.85
N ALA A 17 -36.81 3.53 27.66
CA ALA A 17 -37.56 3.71 26.41
C ALA A 17 -37.62 2.47 25.50
N GLY A 18 -37.64 1.26 26.05
CA GLY A 18 -37.75 0.03 25.27
C GLY A 18 -36.40 -0.44 24.70
N GLY A 19 -35.30 -0.07 25.33
CA GLY A 19 -33.92 -0.32 24.89
C GLY A 19 -33.47 -1.78 24.83
N GLN A 20 -34.35 -2.75 25.09
CA GLN A 20 -34.02 -4.18 24.96
C GLN A 20 -33.75 -4.55 23.48
N GLU A 21 -34.53 -4.00 22.56
CA GLU A 21 -34.31 -4.24 21.12
C GLU A 21 -33.02 -3.56 20.62
N PHE A 22 -32.73 -2.36 21.10
CA PHE A 22 -31.51 -1.64 20.76
C PHE A 22 -30.27 -2.35 21.32
N LEU A 23 -30.31 -2.83 22.55
CA LEU A 23 -29.26 -3.64 23.15
C LEU A 23 -29.07 -4.98 22.41
N ALA A 24 -30.16 -5.61 22.00
CA ALA A 24 -30.09 -6.85 21.20
C ALA A 24 -29.45 -6.61 19.81
N VAL A 25 -29.77 -5.51 19.16
CA VAL A 25 -29.14 -5.10 17.89
C VAL A 25 -27.66 -4.77 18.10
N TRP A 26 -27.33 -4.06 19.20
CA TRP A 26 -25.96 -3.71 19.53
C TRP A 26 -25.10 -4.92 19.92
N LEU A 27 -25.64 -5.85 20.67
CA LEU A 27 -25.01 -7.12 21.03
C LEU A 27 -24.80 -8.02 19.81
N ARG A 28 -25.74 -8.02 18.85
CA ARG A 28 -25.57 -8.72 17.56
C ARG A 28 -24.48 -8.06 16.70
N ALA A 29 -24.37 -6.73 16.73
CA ALA A 29 -23.28 -6.02 16.05
C ALA A 29 -21.92 -6.23 16.72
N ALA A 30 -21.88 -6.59 18.00
CA ALA A 30 -20.68 -6.91 18.77
C ALA A 30 -20.28 -8.40 18.69
N GLU A 31 -21.09 -9.24 18.02
CA GLU A 31 -20.62 -10.60 17.71
C GLU A 31 -19.39 -10.49 16.81
N PRO A 32 -18.28 -11.23 17.14
CA PRO A 32 -17.11 -11.21 16.28
C PRO A 32 -17.57 -11.64 14.89
N HIS A 33 -17.50 -10.71 13.94
CA HIS A 33 -17.75 -11.00 12.54
C HIS A 33 -16.77 -12.14 12.16
N LYS A 34 -17.26 -13.37 12.18
CA LYS A 34 -16.57 -14.45 11.49
C LYS A 34 -16.55 -14.01 10.04
N HIS A 35 -15.42 -13.48 9.60
CA HIS A 35 -15.18 -13.28 8.18
C HIS A 35 -15.36 -14.66 7.54
N ALA A 36 -16.55 -14.92 7.03
CA ALA A 36 -16.77 -16.08 6.18
C ALA A 36 -15.71 -15.94 5.09
N LYS A 37 -14.86 -16.96 4.98
CA LYS A 37 -13.94 -17.02 3.83
C LYS A 37 -14.83 -16.79 2.63
N SER A 38 -14.58 -15.69 1.92
CA SER A 38 -15.37 -15.32 0.75
C SER A 38 -15.41 -16.53 -0.18
N THR A 39 -16.56 -17.18 -0.27
CA THR A 39 -16.82 -18.25 -1.25
C THR A 39 -17.21 -17.66 -2.60
N ALA A 40 -17.12 -16.33 -2.75
CA ALA A 40 -17.30 -15.69 -4.02
C ALA A 40 -16.28 -16.28 -5.02
N PRO A 41 -16.71 -16.67 -6.21
CA PRO A 41 -15.78 -17.09 -7.25
C PRO A 41 -14.72 -15.98 -7.43
N PRO A 42 -13.47 -16.33 -7.73
CA PRO A 42 -12.45 -15.33 -7.96
C PRO A 42 -12.98 -14.35 -9.00
N GLU A 43 -12.98 -13.05 -8.66
CA GLU A 43 -13.38 -12.05 -9.65
C GLU A 43 -12.52 -12.23 -10.90
N PRO A 44 -13.12 -12.15 -12.09
CA PRO A 44 -12.34 -12.22 -13.32
C PRO A 44 -11.21 -11.21 -13.23
N ASP A 45 -10.02 -11.63 -13.58
CA ASP A 45 -8.83 -10.79 -13.51
C ASP A 45 -9.03 -9.52 -14.37
N ARG A 46 -9.49 -8.47 -13.72
CA ARG A 46 -9.77 -7.16 -14.35
C ARG A 46 -8.51 -6.52 -14.93
N TRP A 47 -7.36 -7.08 -14.58
CA TRP A 47 -6.06 -6.52 -14.91
C TRP A 47 -5.52 -7.06 -16.24
N THR A 48 -6.01 -8.21 -16.72
CA THR A 48 -5.60 -8.80 -18.01
C THR A 48 -5.96 -7.93 -19.22
N SER A 49 -7.01 -7.13 -19.11
CA SER A 49 -7.47 -6.20 -20.15
C SER A 49 -7.21 -4.73 -19.83
N TYR A 50 -6.35 -4.47 -18.84
CA TYR A 50 -6.07 -3.11 -18.39
C TYR A 50 -5.35 -2.29 -19.47
N THR A 51 -5.89 -1.13 -19.76
CA THR A 51 -5.26 -0.12 -20.62
C THR A 51 -4.81 1.04 -19.74
N PRO A 52 -3.49 1.35 -19.70
CA PRO A 52 -3.00 2.49 -18.93
C PRO A 52 -3.66 3.80 -19.35
N ARG A 53 -3.92 4.67 -18.39
CA ARG A 53 -4.60 5.96 -18.61
C ARG A 53 -3.63 7.11 -18.67
N PHE A 54 -2.56 7.06 -17.90
CA PHE A 54 -1.53 8.11 -17.88
C PHE A 54 -0.30 7.68 -18.68
N PHE A 55 0.24 6.49 -18.44
CA PHE A 55 1.42 6.01 -19.14
C PHE A 55 1.08 5.48 -20.54
N SER A 56 1.98 5.62 -21.48
CA SER A 56 1.93 4.84 -22.72
C SER A 56 2.12 3.35 -22.43
N ALA A 57 1.75 2.48 -23.36
CA ALA A 57 1.94 1.04 -23.18
C ALA A 57 3.42 0.65 -22.94
N ALA A 58 4.35 1.33 -23.59
CA ALA A 58 5.80 1.11 -23.41
C ALA A 58 6.26 1.57 -22.02
N GLU A 59 5.87 2.77 -21.58
CA GLU A 59 6.18 3.28 -20.24
C GLU A 59 5.59 2.39 -19.15
N PHE A 60 4.36 1.94 -19.33
CA PHE A 60 3.70 1.05 -18.39
C PHE A 60 4.41 -0.29 -18.23
N LYS A 61 4.83 -0.90 -19.35
CA LYS A 61 5.64 -2.13 -19.33
C LYS A 61 6.98 -1.90 -18.62
N MET A 62 7.62 -0.76 -18.88
CA MET A 62 8.86 -0.36 -18.22
C MET A 62 8.66 -0.17 -16.72
N LEU A 63 7.57 0.48 -16.29
CA LEU A 63 7.20 0.64 -14.89
C LEU A 63 6.94 -0.71 -14.20
N GLN A 64 6.23 -1.63 -14.86
CA GLN A 64 6.02 -2.98 -14.34
C GLN A 64 7.33 -3.71 -14.06
N ALA A 65 8.26 -3.66 -15.01
CA ALA A 65 9.58 -4.26 -14.84
C ALA A 65 10.37 -3.61 -13.69
N TYR A 66 10.30 -2.30 -13.56
CA TYR A 66 10.95 -1.57 -12.49
C TYR A 66 10.39 -1.92 -11.11
N CYS A 67 9.05 -1.94 -10.97
CA CYS A 67 8.39 -2.30 -9.72
C CYS A 67 8.73 -3.75 -9.29
N GLU A 68 8.83 -4.67 -10.25
CA GLU A 68 9.21 -6.07 -9.99
C GLU A 68 10.68 -6.21 -9.52
N ILE A 69 11.57 -5.30 -9.95
CA ILE A 69 12.94 -5.25 -9.42
C ILE A 69 12.97 -4.77 -7.97
N LEU A 70 12.06 -3.85 -7.60
CA LEU A 70 11.99 -3.31 -6.24
C LEU A 70 11.34 -4.28 -5.25
N ILE A 71 10.29 -4.97 -5.69
CA ILE A 71 9.51 -5.90 -4.89
C ILE A 71 9.29 -7.16 -5.74
N PRO A 72 10.29 -8.06 -5.77
CA PRO A 72 10.23 -9.25 -6.59
C PRO A 72 9.20 -10.24 -6.08
N THR A 73 8.63 -11.01 -7.00
CA THR A 73 7.84 -12.20 -6.67
C THR A 73 8.80 -13.34 -6.34
N ASP A 74 8.72 -13.86 -5.12
CA ASP A 74 9.48 -15.01 -4.65
C ASP A 74 8.58 -15.99 -3.90
N GLU A 75 8.87 -16.32 -2.65
CA GLU A 75 8.00 -17.11 -1.77
C GLU A 75 6.78 -16.30 -1.32
N THR A 76 6.88 -14.95 -1.42
CA THR A 76 5.81 -13.99 -1.13
C THR A 76 5.35 -13.29 -2.41
N PRO A 77 4.12 -12.74 -2.44
CA PRO A 77 3.62 -11.98 -3.58
C PRO A 77 4.51 -10.77 -3.89
N GLY A 78 4.82 -10.55 -5.17
CA GLY A 78 5.58 -9.39 -5.62
C GLY A 78 4.74 -8.23 -6.14
N ALA A 79 5.42 -7.21 -6.69
CA ALA A 79 4.78 -6.00 -7.23
C ALA A 79 3.79 -6.30 -8.36
N ARG A 80 4.05 -7.34 -9.16
CA ARG A 80 3.17 -7.74 -10.26
C ARG A 80 1.86 -8.29 -9.76
N GLU A 81 1.89 -9.21 -8.80
CA GLU A 81 0.69 -9.81 -8.20
C GLU A 81 -0.13 -8.80 -7.41
N ALA A 82 0.54 -7.82 -6.79
CA ALA A 82 -0.07 -6.71 -6.09
C ALA A 82 -0.62 -5.62 -7.04
N HIS A 83 -0.44 -5.76 -8.35
CA HIS A 83 -0.85 -4.77 -9.36
C HIS A 83 -0.30 -3.35 -9.10
N VAL A 84 0.91 -3.25 -8.57
CA VAL A 84 1.53 -1.98 -8.14
C VAL A 84 1.55 -0.95 -9.27
N ALA A 85 1.99 -1.33 -10.47
CA ALA A 85 2.04 -0.41 -11.62
C ALA A 85 0.65 0.10 -12.03
N HIS A 86 -0.41 -0.71 -11.90
CA HIS A 86 -1.79 -0.32 -12.18
C HIS A 86 -2.28 0.73 -11.18
N TYR A 87 -1.97 0.53 -9.90
CA TYR A 87 -2.27 1.52 -8.87
C TYR A 87 -1.56 2.85 -9.12
N ILE A 88 -0.28 2.80 -9.47
CA ILE A 88 0.50 4.00 -9.79
C ILE A 88 -0.11 4.75 -10.98
N ASP A 89 -0.44 4.06 -12.08
CA ASP A 89 -1.09 4.66 -13.25
C ASP A 89 -2.41 5.35 -12.89
N PHE A 90 -3.23 4.66 -12.09
CA PHE A 90 -4.50 5.20 -11.60
C PHE A 90 -4.31 6.48 -10.78
N VAL A 91 -3.41 6.46 -9.78
CA VAL A 91 -3.18 7.61 -8.89
C VAL A 91 -2.59 8.79 -9.66
N VAL A 92 -1.61 8.53 -10.52
CA VAL A 92 -0.99 9.60 -11.30
C VAL A 92 -1.97 10.20 -12.32
N ASN A 93 -2.83 9.38 -12.93
CA ASN A 93 -3.89 9.89 -13.80
C ASN A 93 -4.89 10.76 -13.03
N ALA A 94 -5.31 10.30 -11.84
CA ALA A 94 -6.27 11.02 -11.01
C ALA A 94 -5.72 12.34 -10.43
N SER A 95 -4.40 12.51 -10.36
CA SER A 95 -3.76 13.71 -9.81
C SER A 95 -3.79 14.93 -10.75
N ALA A 96 -4.38 14.81 -11.92
CA ALA A 96 -4.32 15.85 -12.96
C ALA A 96 -4.77 17.25 -12.49
N GLU A 97 -5.84 17.31 -11.70
CA GLU A 97 -6.43 18.56 -11.22
C GLU A 97 -5.83 19.00 -9.88
N GLU A 98 -5.67 18.06 -8.94
CA GLU A 98 -5.28 18.37 -7.56
C GLU A 98 -3.76 18.48 -7.36
N ALA A 99 -2.97 17.73 -8.12
CA ALA A 99 -1.52 17.70 -7.99
C ALA A 99 -0.80 17.53 -9.34
N PRO A 100 -0.92 18.52 -10.26
CA PRO A 100 -0.33 18.44 -11.60
C PRO A 100 1.19 18.29 -11.58
N GLU A 101 1.87 18.75 -10.54
CA GLU A 101 3.32 18.58 -10.39
C GLU A 101 3.72 17.10 -10.25
N MET A 102 2.86 16.27 -9.67
CA MET A 102 3.08 14.81 -9.64
C MET A 102 3.17 14.25 -11.05
N GLN A 103 2.26 14.63 -11.95
CA GLN A 103 2.30 14.18 -13.35
C GLN A 103 3.60 14.60 -14.04
N LYS A 104 4.04 15.85 -13.83
CA LYS A 104 5.31 16.34 -14.39
C LYS A 104 6.51 15.54 -13.90
N GLN A 105 6.56 15.25 -12.60
CA GLN A 105 7.62 14.41 -12.00
C GLN A 105 7.64 13.02 -12.63
N TRP A 106 6.47 12.39 -12.80
CA TRP A 106 6.37 11.08 -13.42
C TRP A 106 6.77 11.10 -14.90
N ARG A 107 6.35 12.12 -15.66
CA ARG A 107 6.79 12.29 -17.06
C ARG A 107 8.31 12.43 -17.17
N SER A 108 8.91 13.27 -16.34
CA SER A 108 10.36 13.44 -16.29
C SER A 108 11.09 12.14 -15.94
N SER A 109 10.57 11.39 -14.97
CA SER A 109 11.14 10.12 -14.54
C SER A 109 11.06 9.05 -15.62
N MET A 110 9.93 8.94 -16.32
CA MET A 110 9.77 8.01 -17.43
C MET A 110 10.67 8.40 -18.62
N ALA A 111 10.77 9.69 -18.93
CA ALA A 111 11.67 10.18 -19.98
C ALA A 111 13.14 9.89 -19.64
N TRP A 112 13.54 10.05 -18.38
CA TRP A 112 14.90 9.71 -17.93
C TRP A 112 15.21 8.21 -18.13
N LEU A 113 14.30 7.31 -17.74
CA LEU A 113 14.44 5.87 -17.94
C LEU A 113 14.47 5.50 -19.42
N ALA A 114 13.61 6.11 -20.23
CA ALA A 114 13.59 5.91 -21.68
C ALA A 114 14.91 6.36 -22.33
N GLY A 115 15.47 7.51 -21.92
CA GLY A 115 16.79 8.00 -22.37
C GLY A 115 17.94 7.09 -22.02
N ARG A 116 17.77 6.17 -21.05
CA ARG A 116 18.74 5.12 -20.70
C ARG A 116 18.41 3.77 -21.34
N ASN A 117 17.43 3.73 -22.24
CA ASN A 117 16.94 2.53 -22.91
C ASN A 117 16.55 1.41 -21.91
N PHE A 118 16.04 1.79 -20.71
CA PHE A 118 15.73 0.83 -19.65
C PHE A 118 14.83 -0.31 -20.12
N GLY A 119 13.86 -0.02 -20.98
CA GLY A 119 12.95 -1.03 -21.53
C GLY A 119 13.60 -2.08 -22.43
N GLU A 120 14.76 -1.76 -23.01
CA GLU A 120 15.51 -2.61 -23.93
C GLU A 120 16.66 -3.37 -23.22
N LEU A 121 16.98 -2.99 -21.98
CA LEU A 121 18.01 -3.67 -21.21
C LEU A 121 17.58 -5.10 -20.84
N THR A 122 18.54 -5.98 -20.73
CA THR A 122 18.31 -7.30 -20.12
C THR A 122 17.95 -7.15 -18.65
N ALA A 123 17.34 -8.16 -18.03
CA ALA A 123 16.98 -8.13 -16.60
C ALA A 123 18.20 -7.81 -15.71
N VAL A 124 19.38 -8.33 -16.06
CA VAL A 124 20.64 -8.03 -15.34
C VAL A 124 21.02 -6.56 -15.50
N GLY A 125 20.89 -6.00 -16.70
CA GLY A 125 21.18 -4.59 -16.98
C GLY A 125 20.19 -3.66 -16.26
N GLN A 126 18.90 -4.00 -16.25
CA GLN A 126 17.88 -3.26 -15.50
C GLN A 126 18.19 -3.24 -14.00
N LEU A 127 18.49 -4.40 -13.42
CA LEU A 127 18.86 -4.50 -12.01
C LEU A 127 20.13 -3.71 -11.69
N ALA A 128 21.15 -3.75 -12.56
CA ALA A 128 22.39 -2.98 -12.37
C ALA A 128 22.10 -1.48 -12.35
N LEU A 129 21.33 -0.97 -13.31
CA LEU A 129 20.96 0.45 -13.36
C LEU A 129 20.16 0.87 -12.12
N VAL A 130 19.18 0.07 -11.67
CA VAL A 130 18.42 0.37 -10.45
C VAL A 130 19.32 0.41 -9.21
N LYS A 131 20.30 -0.48 -9.10
CA LYS A 131 21.31 -0.46 -8.02
C LYS A 131 22.18 0.79 -8.04
N GLU A 132 22.61 1.24 -9.22
CA GLU A 132 23.36 2.49 -9.37
C GLU A 132 22.52 3.70 -8.96
N MET A 133 21.26 3.77 -9.40
CA MET A 133 20.32 4.81 -9.00
C MET A 133 20.07 4.83 -7.50
N ALA A 134 20.08 3.66 -6.84
CA ALA A 134 19.87 3.51 -5.41
C ALA A 134 21.11 3.83 -4.55
N ALA A 135 22.31 3.90 -5.14
CA ALA A 135 23.57 4.04 -4.40
C ALA A 135 23.60 5.24 -3.41
N PRO A 136 23.01 6.42 -3.71
CA PRO A 136 22.92 7.53 -2.75
C PRO A 136 22.17 7.22 -1.47
N GLU A 137 21.26 6.24 -1.47
CA GLU A 137 20.50 5.83 -0.29
C GLU A 137 21.39 5.11 0.73
N LEU A 138 22.34 4.32 0.23
CA LEU A 138 23.29 3.58 1.04
C LEU A 138 24.50 4.45 1.47
N ASN A 139 24.91 5.36 0.60
CA ASN A 139 26.01 6.28 0.86
C ASN A 139 25.68 7.68 0.36
N ARG A 140 25.36 8.59 1.28
CA ARG A 140 24.99 9.98 0.97
C ARG A 140 26.07 10.81 0.28
N ALA A 141 27.33 10.34 0.29
CA ALA A 141 28.42 10.99 -0.45
C ALA A 141 28.34 10.69 -1.95
N VAL A 142 27.71 9.61 -2.34
CA VAL A 142 27.47 9.24 -3.74
C VAL A 142 26.30 10.08 -4.27
N LYS A 143 26.44 10.61 -5.48
CA LYS A 143 25.38 11.32 -6.18
C LYS A 143 25.10 10.57 -7.48
N HIS A 144 23.82 10.41 -7.81
CA HIS A 144 23.40 9.82 -9.07
C HIS A 144 22.22 10.61 -9.64
N GLU A 145 22.27 10.97 -10.89
CA GLU A 145 21.22 11.80 -11.54
C GLU A 145 19.84 11.13 -11.55
N GLY A 146 19.78 9.81 -11.58
CA GLY A 146 18.54 9.02 -11.52
C GLY A 146 18.00 8.79 -10.11
N TYR A 147 18.65 9.31 -9.05
CA TYR A 147 18.23 9.03 -7.67
C TYR A 147 16.81 9.52 -7.36
N GLU A 148 16.43 10.70 -7.84
CA GLU A 148 15.08 11.21 -7.63
C GLU A 148 14.02 10.34 -8.34
N THR A 149 14.34 9.83 -9.53
CA THR A 149 13.49 8.86 -10.25
C THR A 149 13.34 7.55 -9.45
N TYR A 150 14.45 7.02 -8.95
CA TYR A 150 14.44 5.83 -8.08
C TYR A 150 13.57 6.06 -6.84
N ARG A 151 13.79 7.16 -6.15
CA ARG A 151 13.06 7.50 -4.92
C ARG A 151 11.56 7.64 -5.15
N LEU A 152 11.16 8.33 -6.23
CA LEU A 152 9.75 8.50 -6.61
C LEU A 152 9.08 7.15 -6.85
N ILE A 153 9.68 6.31 -7.69
CA ILE A 153 9.10 5.01 -8.02
C ILE A 153 9.08 4.09 -6.78
N LYS A 154 10.17 4.05 -6.01
CA LYS A 154 10.25 3.25 -4.78
C LYS A 154 9.17 3.61 -3.78
N GLN A 155 9.03 4.90 -3.46
CA GLN A 155 8.05 5.36 -2.47
C GLN A 155 6.62 4.96 -2.87
N MET A 156 6.26 5.19 -4.13
CA MET A 156 4.93 4.85 -4.61
C MET A 156 4.73 3.33 -4.71
N SER A 157 5.76 2.58 -5.10
CA SER A 157 5.70 1.11 -5.17
C SER A 157 5.51 0.49 -3.80
N VAL A 158 6.27 0.93 -2.80
CA VAL A 158 6.16 0.45 -1.41
C VAL A 158 4.78 0.79 -0.85
N PHE A 159 4.29 2.02 -1.06
CA PHE A 159 2.96 2.42 -0.63
C PHE A 159 1.88 1.56 -1.28
N ALA A 160 1.91 1.42 -2.61
CA ALA A 160 0.94 0.62 -3.36
C ALA A 160 0.93 -0.85 -2.93
N PHE A 161 2.13 -1.43 -2.71
CA PHE A 161 2.27 -2.82 -2.29
C PHE A 161 1.68 -3.05 -0.90
N TYR A 162 2.13 -2.30 0.11
CA TYR A 162 1.71 -2.50 1.51
C TYR A 162 0.30 -2.00 1.83
N THR A 163 -0.36 -1.31 0.90
CA THR A 163 -1.80 -1.01 0.98
C THR A 163 -2.65 -1.99 0.17
N SER A 164 -2.02 -2.88 -0.60
CA SER A 164 -2.72 -3.94 -1.35
C SER A 164 -3.02 -5.15 -0.44
N ARG A 165 -3.95 -6.01 -0.92
CA ARG A 165 -4.21 -7.28 -0.23
C ARG A 165 -2.97 -8.20 -0.24
N ALA A 166 -2.21 -8.20 -1.32
CA ALA A 166 -1.01 -9.00 -1.45
C ALA A 166 0.02 -8.62 -0.37
N GLY A 167 0.31 -7.33 -0.20
CA GLY A 167 1.22 -6.86 0.82
C GLY A 167 0.67 -6.98 2.24
N LEU A 168 -0.57 -6.52 2.50
CA LEU A 168 -1.14 -6.55 3.85
C LEU A 168 -1.37 -7.98 4.37
N VAL A 169 -1.99 -8.84 3.56
CA VAL A 169 -2.39 -10.16 4.01
C VAL A 169 -1.37 -11.22 3.62
N GLY A 170 -0.80 -11.12 2.42
CA GLY A 170 0.15 -12.11 1.91
C GLY A 170 1.54 -11.98 2.53
N ASP A 171 2.07 -10.75 2.66
CA ASP A 171 3.43 -10.51 3.14
C ASP A 171 3.46 -10.18 4.65
N LEU A 172 2.60 -9.23 5.11
CA LEU A 172 2.56 -8.80 6.50
C LEU A 172 1.68 -9.68 7.41
N GLU A 173 0.99 -10.68 6.86
CA GLU A 173 0.08 -11.56 7.61
C GLU A 173 -0.93 -10.79 8.49
N TYR A 174 -1.39 -9.63 8.01
CA TYR A 174 -2.28 -8.75 8.76
C TYR A 174 -3.60 -9.43 9.13
N GLN A 175 -3.85 -9.55 10.44
CA GLN A 175 -5.03 -10.23 11.01
C GLN A 175 -6.21 -9.30 11.29
N GLY A 176 -6.10 -8.03 10.92
CA GLY A 176 -7.08 -7.00 11.29
C GLY A 176 -6.71 -6.25 12.57
N ASN A 177 -7.50 -5.22 12.89
CA ASN A 177 -7.31 -4.48 14.13
C ASN A 177 -7.82 -5.32 15.32
N ALA A 178 -6.92 -5.62 16.27
CA ALA A 178 -7.26 -6.23 17.54
C ALA A 178 -7.34 -5.17 18.64
N TYR A 179 -8.41 -5.20 19.43
CA TYR A 179 -8.48 -4.42 20.65
C TYR A 179 -7.75 -5.19 21.76
N LEU A 180 -6.65 -4.64 22.24
CA LEU A 180 -5.95 -5.19 23.41
C LEU A 180 -6.55 -4.56 24.67
N THR A 181 -7.14 -5.37 25.54
CA THR A 181 -7.63 -4.93 26.85
C THR A 181 -6.48 -4.61 27.80
N GLU A 182 -5.35 -5.31 27.61
CA GLU A 182 -4.10 -5.07 28.31
C GLU A 182 -2.97 -4.99 27.29
N PHE A 183 -2.11 -3.99 27.42
CA PHE A 183 -0.93 -3.87 26.58
C PHE A 183 0.19 -4.72 27.20
N PRO A 184 0.61 -5.84 26.59
CA PRO A 184 1.72 -6.62 27.11
C PRO A 184 2.98 -5.76 27.04
N ALA A 185 3.64 -5.60 28.17
CA ALA A 185 4.90 -4.88 28.22
C ALA A 185 5.93 -5.53 27.29
N CYS A 186 6.82 -4.71 26.73
CA CYS A 186 7.91 -5.21 25.91
C CYS A 186 8.80 -6.15 26.71
N ASN A 187 8.96 -7.40 26.22
CA ASN A 187 9.77 -8.42 26.88
C ASN A 187 11.25 -8.40 26.49
N HIS A 188 11.63 -7.52 25.57
CA HIS A 188 13.01 -7.43 25.08
C HIS A 188 13.90 -6.78 26.14
N PRO A 189 15.01 -7.41 26.57
CA PRO A 189 15.91 -6.88 27.60
C PRO A 189 16.48 -5.51 27.25
N GLU A 190 16.75 -5.28 25.96
CA GLU A 190 17.29 -4.04 25.42
C GLU A 190 16.34 -2.83 25.57
N HIS A 191 15.02 -3.09 25.66
CA HIS A 191 14.02 -2.02 25.81
C HIS A 191 13.63 -1.76 27.27
N ARG A 192 14.19 -2.49 28.23
CA ARG A 192 13.90 -2.31 29.65
C ARG A 192 14.76 -1.26 30.35
N ARG A 193 15.62 -0.56 29.62
CA ARG A 193 16.42 0.52 30.18
C ARG A 193 15.62 1.83 30.09
N VAL A 194 14.93 2.14 31.18
CA VAL A 194 14.45 3.48 31.52
C VAL A 194 15.27 3.92 32.72
#